data_e2177739d912be60c0f091a23aacd3e9
#
_entry.id   e2177739d912be60c0f091a23aacd3e9
#
_cell.length_a   1.000
_cell.length_b   1.000
_cell.length_c   1.000
_cell.angle_alpha   90.00
_cell.angle_beta   90.00
_cell.angle_gamma   90.00
#
_symmetry.space_group_name_H-M   'P 1'
#
loop_
_entity.id
_entity.type
_entity.pdbx_description
1 polymer ?
#
loop_
_entity_poly.entity_id
_entity_poly.type
_entity_poly.pdbx_seq_one_letter_code
_entity_poly.pdbx_strand_id
1 'polypeptide(L)'
;SLASKRKITNNGVEFRSHIDGSSHLFTPEKVIDIQRLIGADIIMAFDECPAYPCEFDYAKKSMNLTHTWLDRCINRFNSTDDRYGYKQFLFPIIQGSTYKDLRIQSAEYISNTNSFGNAIGGLSVGEPAEEMYAMNEIVCEILPKDKPRYLMGVGTPINLLENIALGIDMFDCVMPTRNARNGMLFTSKGIIN
;
A
#
# COMPACT_ATOMS: atom_id res chain seq x y z
N SER A 1 7.18 -8.52 -16.77
CA SER A 1 6.54 -8.03 -15.54
C SER A 1 5.15 -8.64 -15.40
N LEU A 2 4.66 -8.84 -14.19
CA LEU A 2 3.29 -9.35 -13.92
C LEU A 2 2.20 -8.41 -14.49
N ALA A 3 2.50 -7.15 -14.72
CA ALA A 3 1.58 -6.16 -15.25
C ALA A 3 0.97 -6.54 -16.61
N SER A 4 1.73 -7.19 -17.48
CA SER A 4 1.27 -7.62 -18.81
C SER A 4 0.42 -8.91 -18.82
N LYS A 5 0.30 -9.58 -17.65
CA LYS A 5 -0.37 -10.88 -17.52
C LYS A 5 -1.55 -10.84 -16.54
N ARG A 6 -2.01 -9.64 -16.17
CA ARG A 6 -3.14 -9.45 -15.27
C ARG A 6 -4.29 -8.72 -15.97
N LYS A 7 -5.52 -9.07 -15.59
CA LYS A 7 -6.73 -8.36 -15.98
C LYS A 7 -7.43 -7.87 -14.72
N ILE A 8 -7.58 -6.55 -14.62
CA ILE A 8 -8.26 -5.90 -13.51
C ILE A 8 -9.73 -5.69 -13.89
N THR A 9 -10.63 -6.06 -12.99
CA THR A 9 -12.08 -5.92 -13.12
C THR A 9 -12.66 -5.39 -11.81
N ASN A 10 -13.92 -4.97 -11.80
CA ASN A 10 -14.58 -4.58 -10.54
C ASN A 10 -14.64 -5.74 -9.53
N ASN A 11 -14.63 -6.98 -9.99
CA ASN A 11 -14.69 -8.16 -9.12
C ASN A 11 -13.35 -8.51 -8.47
N GLY A 12 -12.23 -8.17 -9.10
CA GLY A 12 -10.89 -8.50 -8.65
C GLY A 12 -9.88 -8.56 -9.79
N VAL A 13 -8.79 -9.28 -9.56
CA VAL A 13 -7.68 -9.40 -10.51
C VAL A 13 -7.51 -10.85 -10.95
N GLU A 14 -7.63 -11.07 -12.24
CA GLU A 14 -7.26 -12.33 -12.89
C GLU A 14 -5.79 -12.27 -13.31
N PHE A 15 -5.03 -13.30 -13.02
CA PHE A 15 -3.64 -13.40 -13.44
C PHE A 15 -3.21 -14.85 -13.64
N ARG A 16 -2.08 -15.04 -14.31
CA ARG A 16 -1.46 -16.35 -14.46
C ARG A 16 -0.19 -16.45 -13.61
N SER A 17 -0.06 -17.55 -12.89
CA SER A 17 1.16 -17.90 -12.16
C SER A 17 2.35 -17.95 -13.13
N HIS A 18 3.46 -17.36 -12.72
CA HIS A 18 4.72 -17.43 -13.49
C HIS A 18 5.47 -18.74 -13.27
N ILE A 19 5.06 -19.53 -12.28
CA ILE A 19 5.69 -20.82 -11.95
C ILE A 19 5.16 -21.92 -12.86
N ASP A 20 3.82 -22.06 -12.95
CA ASP A 20 3.15 -23.18 -13.62
C ASP A 20 2.12 -22.74 -14.67
N GLY A 21 1.92 -21.44 -14.86
CA GLY A 21 0.94 -20.89 -15.80
C GLY A 21 -0.53 -21.02 -15.37
N SER A 22 -0.81 -21.54 -14.18
CA SER A 22 -2.18 -21.67 -13.66
C SER A 22 -2.89 -20.33 -13.56
N SER A 23 -4.20 -20.31 -13.83
CA SER A 23 -5.02 -19.10 -13.76
C SER A 23 -5.57 -18.91 -12.35
N HIS A 24 -5.46 -17.71 -11.84
CA HIS A 24 -5.94 -17.33 -10.52
C HIS A 24 -6.84 -16.09 -10.60
N LEU A 25 -7.88 -16.06 -9.77
CA LEU A 25 -8.68 -14.88 -9.51
C LEU A 25 -8.50 -14.49 -8.04
N PHE A 26 -8.00 -13.28 -7.79
CA PHE A 26 -7.98 -12.65 -6.48
C PHE A 26 -9.13 -11.65 -6.39
N THR A 27 -10.04 -11.90 -5.47
CA THR A 27 -11.08 -10.95 -5.06
C THR A 27 -10.72 -10.36 -3.70
N PRO A 28 -11.29 -9.22 -3.31
CA PRO A 28 -11.07 -8.64 -1.98
C PRO A 28 -11.29 -9.65 -0.85
N GLU A 29 -12.37 -10.43 -0.92
CA GLU A 29 -12.70 -11.45 0.09
C GLU A 29 -11.63 -12.54 0.16
N LYS A 30 -11.23 -13.06 -1.01
CA LYS A 30 -10.21 -14.10 -1.09
C LYS A 30 -8.85 -13.65 -0.56
N VAL A 31 -8.49 -12.39 -0.81
CA VAL A 31 -7.23 -11.83 -0.30
C VAL A 31 -7.25 -11.72 1.22
N ILE A 32 -8.38 -11.34 1.82
CA ILE A 32 -8.55 -11.35 3.29
C ILE A 32 -8.43 -12.78 3.83
N ASP A 33 -9.11 -13.75 3.21
CA ASP A 33 -9.05 -15.16 3.64
C ASP A 33 -7.62 -15.73 3.60
N ILE A 34 -6.88 -15.42 2.53
CA ILE A 34 -5.47 -15.84 2.39
C ILE A 34 -4.61 -15.24 3.51
N GLN A 35 -4.73 -13.94 3.78
CA GLN A 35 -3.95 -13.26 4.82
C GLN A 35 -4.33 -13.75 6.23
N ARG A 36 -5.62 -14.05 6.47
CA ARG A 36 -6.07 -14.74 7.69
C ARG A 36 -5.38 -16.09 7.87
N LEU A 37 -5.26 -16.87 6.78
CA LEU A 37 -4.58 -18.19 6.79
C LEU A 37 -3.06 -18.07 6.99
N ILE A 38 -2.42 -17.05 6.44
CA ILE A 38 -0.98 -16.78 6.65
C ILE A 38 -0.71 -16.40 8.11
N GLY A 39 -1.66 -15.77 8.78
CA GLY A 39 -1.54 -15.36 10.18
C GLY A 39 -0.75 -14.07 10.38
N ALA A 40 -0.78 -13.14 9.41
CA ALA A 40 -0.15 -11.83 9.58
C ALA A 40 -0.86 -11.03 10.68
N ASP A 41 -0.10 -10.33 11.54
CA ASP A 41 -0.67 -9.42 12.55
C ASP A 41 -1.40 -8.25 11.89
N ILE A 42 -0.83 -7.72 10.80
CA ILE A 42 -1.42 -6.67 9.99
C ILE A 42 -1.80 -7.25 8.62
N ILE A 43 -3.07 -7.14 8.28
CA ILE A 43 -3.66 -7.53 7.01
C ILE A 43 -3.86 -6.28 6.16
N MET A 44 -3.39 -6.30 4.91
CA MET A 44 -3.57 -5.20 3.98
C MET A 44 -4.85 -5.36 3.19
N ALA A 45 -5.62 -4.29 3.03
CA ALA A 45 -6.73 -4.27 2.11
C ALA A 45 -6.25 -4.49 0.66
N PHE A 46 -7.13 -5.04 -0.18
CA PHE A 46 -6.82 -5.23 -1.59
C PHE A 46 -6.96 -3.90 -2.33
N ASP A 47 -5.94 -3.50 -3.08
CA ASP A 47 -5.87 -2.22 -3.75
C ASP A 47 -5.44 -2.34 -5.22
N GLU A 48 -5.65 -1.29 -5.99
CA GLU A 48 -5.07 -1.11 -7.31
C GLU A 48 -4.10 0.07 -7.27
N CYS A 49 -2.83 -0.23 -7.50
CA CYS A 49 -1.76 0.76 -7.57
C CYS A 49 -1.44 1.04 -9.04
N PRO A 50 -1.76 2.24 -9.58
CA PRO A 50 -1.39 2.63 -10.93
C PRO A 50 0.12 2.83 -11.06
N ALA A 51 0.65 2.63 -12.27
CA ALA A 51 2.02 2.97 -12.58
C ALA A 51 2.21 4.50 -12.59
N TYR A 52 3.43 4.96 -12.34
CA TYR A 52 3.81 6.36 -12.52
C TYR A 52 4.60 6.55 -13.81
N PRO A 53 4.36 7.62 -14.59
CA PRO A 53 3.21 8.52 -14.48
C PRO A 53 1.91 7.86 -14.97
N CYS A 54 0.76 8.36 -14.55
CA CYS A 54 -0.53 7.96 -15.09
C CYS A 54 -1.45 9.18 -15.24
N GLU A 55 -2.42 9.07 -16.15
CA GLU A 55 -3.42 10.11 -16.38
C GLU A 55 -4.37 10.25 -15.18
N PHE A 56 -4.84 11.49 -14.93
CA PHE A 56 -5.72 11.82 -13.81
C PHE A 56 -6.99 10.93 -13.78
N ASP A 57 -7.65 10.76 -14.91
CA ASP A 57 -8.88 9.96 -14.99
C ASP A 57 -8.63 8.48 -14.63
N TYR A 58 -7.47 7.95 -15.03
CA TYR A 58 -7.10 6.59 -14.64
C TYR A 58 -6.79 6.51 -13.14
N ALA A 59 -6.02 7.45 -12.59
CA ALA A 59 -5.73 7.51 -11.16
C ALA A 59 -7.02 7.60 -10.33
N LYS A 60 -7.99 8.43 -10.74
CA LYS A 60 -9.30 8.56 -10.11
C LYS A 60 -10.11 7.26 -10.18
N LYS A 61 -10.13 6.61 -11.34
CA LYS A 61 -10.81 5.32 -11.51
C LYS A 61 -10.21 4.24 -10.61
N SER A 62 -8.89 4.16 -10.56
CA SER A 62 -8.12 3.24 -9.72
C SER A 62 -8.38 3.47 -8.24
N MET A 63 -8.35 4.71 -7.79
CA MET A 63 -8.68 5.09 -6.41
C MET A 63 -10.11 4.65 -6.04
N ASN A 64 -11.11 4.93 -6.89
CA ASN A 64 -12.50 4.53 -6.63
C ASN A 64 -12.67 3.01 -6.59
N LEU A 65 -11.93 2.28 -7.43
CA LEU A 65 -11.91 0.82 -7.40
C LEU A 65 -11.32 0.31 -6.08
N THR A 66 -10.21 0.91 -5.63
CA THR A 66 -9.59 0.60 -4.33
C THR A 66 -10.57 0.81 -3.17
N HIS A 67 -11.33 1.91 -3.17
CA HIS A 67 -12.35 2.15 -2.14
C HIS A 67 -13.47 1.11 -2.18
N THR A 68 -13.96 0.75 -3.37
CA THR A 68 -14.96 -0.31 -3.53
C THR A 68 -14.45 -1.66 -3.03
N TRP A 69 -13.20 -1.99 -3.30
CA TRP A 69 -12.57 -3.21 -2.80
C TRP A 69 -12.32 -3.15 -1.29
N LEU A 70 -12.00 -1.98 -0.75
CA LEU A 70 -11.82 -1.78 0.70
C LEU A 70 -13.11 -2.12 1.46
N ASP A 71 -14.27 -1.63 1.00
CA ASP A 71 -15.56 -1.95 1.64
C ASP A 71 -15.81 -3.47 1.70
N ARG A 72 -15.49 -4.17 0.62
CA ARG A 72 -15.59 -5.63 0.55
C ARG A 72 -14.58 -6.31 1.48
N CYS A 73 -13.34 -5.80 1.57
CA CYS A 73 -12.33 -6.28 2.50
C CYS A 73 -12.79 -6.11 3.96
N ILE A 74 -13.32 -4.94 4.32
CA ILE A 74 -13.84 -4.66 5.67
C ILE A 74 -14.99 -5.63 6.01
N ASN A 75 -15.95 -5.80 5.11
CA ASN A 75 -17.07 -6.72 5.32
C ASN A 75 -16.58 -8.16 5.52
N ARG A 76 -15.62 -8.62 4.70
CA ARG A 76 -15.07 -9.96 4.84
C ARG A 76 -14.25 -10.12 6.12
N PHE A 77 -13.42 -9.14 6.45
CA PHE A 77 -12.61 -9.14 7.66
C PHE A 77 -13.47 -9.23 8.92
N ASN A 78 -14.55 -8.44 8.98
CA ASN A 78 -15.48 -8.41 10.12
C ASN A 78 -16.36 -9.68 10.22
N SER A 79 -16.51 -10.42 9.13
CA SER A 79 -17.27 -11.69 9.10
C SER A 79 -16.41 -12.93 9.36
N THR A 80 -15.11 -12.75 9.65
CA THR A 80 -14.16 -13.84 9.90
C THR A 80 -13.44 -13.64 11.24
N ASP A 81 -13.17 -14.74 11.94
CA ASP A 81 -12.49 -14.71 13.24
C ASP A 81 -10.96 -14.80 13.09
N ASP A 82 -10.26 -14.33 14.13
CA ASP A 82 -8.83 -14.55 14.31
C ASP A 82 -8.55 -16.07 14.49
N ARG A 83 -7.51 -16.57 13.79
CA ARG A 83 -7.29 -18.03 13.70
C ARG A 83 -6.26 -18.57 14.71
N TYR A 84 -5.36 -17.71 15.16
CA TYR A 84 -4.14 -18.18 15.87
C TYR A 84 -4.05 -17.70 17.31
N GLY A 85 -5.16 -17.29 17.91
CA GLY A 85 -5.21 -16.87 19.33
C GLY A 85 -4.70 -15.46 19.59
N TYR A 86 -4.34 -14.70 18.55
CA TYR A 86 -3.99 -13.28 18.61
C TYR A 86 -4.85 -12.46 17.65
N LYS A 87 -4.98 -11.18 17.94
CA LYS A 87 -5.78 -10.25 17.16
C LYS A 87 -5.03 -9.83 15.90
N GLN A 88 -5.70 -9.88 14.76
CA GLN A 88 -5.22 -9.34 13.50
C GLN A 88 -5.88 -7.99 13.20
N PHE A 89 -5.20 -7.11 12.48
CA PHE A 89 -5.68 -5.76 12.17
C PHE A 89 -5.70 -5.52 10.67
N LEU A 90 -6.81 -4.98 10.15
CA LEU A 90 -6.91 -4.59 8.73
C LEU A 90 -6.44 -3.14 8.57
N PHE A 91 -5.48 -2.92 7.67
CA PHE A 91 -5.03 -1.59 7.24
C PHE A 91 -5.59 -1.29 5.85
N PRO A 92 -6.42 -0.25 5.70
CA PRO A 92 -6.79 0.31 4.40
C PRO A 92 -5.61 1.00 3.75
N ILE A 93 -5.64 1.14 2.42
CA ILE A 93 -4.56 1.72 1.63
C ILE A 93 -5.05 2.97 0.89
N ILE A 94 -4.43 4.11 1.16
CA ILE A 94 -4.67 5.37 0.46
C ILE A 94 -4.02 5.30 -0.91
N GLN A 95 -4.79 5.61 -1.96
CA GLN A 95 -4.34 5.71 -3.33
C GLN A 95 -4.60 7.12 -3.88
N GLY A 96 -4.24 7.40 -5.13
CA GLY A 96 -4.47 8.70 -5.79
C GLY A 96 -3.28 9.20 -6.60
N SER A 97 -2.24 8.34 -6.82
CA SER A 97 -1.01 8.71 -7.53
C SER A 97 -0.38 9.98 -6.91
N THR A 98 0.14 10.90 -7.72
CA THR A 98 0.68 12.20 -7.29
C THR A 98 -0.32 13.36 -7.47
N TYR A 99 -1.64 13.05 -7.46
CA TYR A 99 -2.69 14.05 -7.57
C TYR A 99 -3.23 14.44 -6.21
N LYS A 100 -2.96 15.68 -5.78
CA LYS A 100 -3.35 16.22 -4.48
C LYS A 100 -4.82 15.97 -4.15
N ASP A 101 -5.72 16.33 -5.07
CA ASP A 101 -7.18 16.22 -4.82
C ASP A 101 -7.62 14.77 -4.61
N LEU A 102 -7.00 13.82 -5.32
CA LEU A 102 -7.28 12.40 -5.15
C LEU A 102 -6.72 11.86 -3.83
N ARG A 103 -5.53 12.32 -3.42
CA ARG A 103 -4.94 11.96 -2.11
C ARG A 103 -5.81 12.44 -0.96
N ILE A 104 -6.33 13.69 -1.05
CA ILE A 104 -7.27 14.22 -0.07
C ILE A 104 -8.53 13.37 0.00
N GLN A 105 -9.19 13.13 -1.13
CA GLN A 105 -10.40 12.30 -1.19
C GLN A 105 -10.18 10.90 -0.62
N SER A 106 -9.05 10.27 -0.95
CA SER A 106 -8.74 8.93 -0.46
C SER A 106 -8.44 8.93 1.04
N ALA A 107 -7.68 9.91 1.53
CA ALA A 107 -7.36 10.04 2.95
C ALA A 107 -8.63 10.30 3.80
N GLU A 108 -9.53 11.17 3.34
CA GLU A 108 -10.81 11.44 4.01
C GLU A 108 -11.70 10.18 4.03
N TYR A 109 -11.83 9.48 2.90
CA TYR A 109 -12.59 8.25 2.83
C TYR A 109 -12.08 7.20 3.83
N ILE A 110 -10.76 6.98 3.83
CA ILE A 110 -10.12 5.98 4.68
C ILE A 110 -10.15 6.38 6.16
N SER A 111 -9.94 7.64 6.49
CA SER A 111 -10.04 8.14 7.87
C SER A 111 -11.41 7.82 8.49
N ASN A 112 -12.48 7.84 7.71
CA ASN A 112 -13.84 7.52 8.15
C ASN A 112 -14.09 6.01 8.40
N THR A 113 -13.19 5.11 7.97
CA THR A 113 -13.33 3.67 8.25
C THR A 113 -13.04 3.30 9.70
N ASN A 114 -12.43 4.21 10.46
CA ASN A 114 -12.01 4.00 11.84
C ASN A 114 -11.12 2.76 12.06
N SER A 115 -10.29 2.43 11.08
CA SER A 115 -9.34 1.30 11.13
C SER A 115 -8.28 1.50 12.22
N PHE A 116 -7.63 0.41 12.65
CA PHE A 116 -6.56 0.46 13.65
C PHE A 116 -5.35 1.27 13.21
N GLY A 117 -4.98 1.19 11.93
CA GLY A 117 -3.92 1.96 11.29
C GLY A 117 -4.23 2.15 9.82
N ASN A 118 -3.47 2.98 9.12
CA ASN A 118 -3.71 3.35 7.74
C ASN A 118 -2.41 3.25 6.94
N ALA A 119 -2.49 2.71 5.73
CA ALA A 119 -1.35 2.64 4.82
C ALA A 119 -1.46 3.69 3.70
N ILE A 120 -0.31 4.13 3.21
CA ILE A 120 -0.16 5.03 2.07
C ILE A 120 0.54 4.25 0.98
N GLY A 121 -0.20 3.92 -0.08
CA GLY A 121 0.30 3.22 -1.25
C GLY A 121 0.40 4.14 -2.47
N GLY A 122 0.87 3.57 -3.59
CA GLY A 122 0.95 4.28 -4.88
C GLY A 122 1.96 5.43 -4.91
N LEU A 123 2.95 5.41 -4.02
CA LEU A 123 4.13 6.26 -4.00
C LEU A 123 5.39 5.38 -4.03
N SER A 124 6.56 5.98 -4.28
CA SER A 124 7.82 5.26 -4.54
C SER A 124 7.73 4.29 -5.75
N VAL A 125 6.98 4.70 -6.76
CA VAL A 125 6.76 3.96 -8.01
C VAL A 125 7.41 4.61 -9.23
N GLY A 126 8.26 5.63 -9.00
CA GLY A 126 9.05 6.32 -10.03
C GLY A 126 8.95 7.84 -10.01
N GLU A 127 8.12 8.41 -9.17
CA GLU A 127 8.01 9.85 -8.96
C GLU A 127 9.26 10.43 -8.26
N PRO A 128 9.56 11.73 -8.44
CA PRO A 128 10.55 12.45 -7.66
C PRO A 128 10.24 12.39 -6.15
N ALA A 129 11.28 12.38 -5.32
CA ALA A 129 11.11 12.30 -3.86
C ALA A 129 10.30 13.47 -3.29
N GLU A 130 10.45 14.65 -3.85
CA GLU A 130 9.73 15.86 -3.46
C GLU A 130 8.21 15.73 -3.68
N GLU A 131 7.80 15.07 -4.78
CA GLU A 131 6.37 14.79 -5.01
C GLU A 131 5.83 13.81 -3.98
N MET A 132 6.58 12.75 -3.66
CA MET A 132 6.22 11.81 -2.61
C MET A 132 6.06 12.52 -1.26
N TYR A 133 7.01 13.39 -0.87
CA TYR A 133 6.93 14.14 0.38
C TYR A 133 5.71 15.05 0.43
N ALA A 134 5.45 15.79 -0.64
CA ALA A 134 4.29 16.67 -0.72
C ALA A 134 2.96 15.90 -0.58
N MET A 135 2.85 14.72 -1.19
CA MET A 135 1.66 13.88 -1.06
C MET A 135 1.51 13.30 0.35
N ASN A 136 2.62 12.89 0.99
CA ASN A 136 2.59 12.37 2.35
C ASN A 136 2.26 13.45 3.39
N GLU A 137 2.76 14.68 3.22
CA GLU A 137 2.41 15.82 4.07
C GLU A 137 0.89 16.03 4.08
N ILE A 138 0.27 16.14 2.90
CA ILE A 138 -1.18 16.33 2.73
C ILE A 138 -1.96 15.19 3.40
N VAL A 139 -1.55 13.95 3.18
CA VAL A 139 -2.24 12.78 3.73
C VAL A 139 -2.10 12.74 5.25
N CYS A 140 -0.91 13.04 5.79
CA CYS A 140 -0.66 13.04 7.24
C CYS A 140 -1.40 14.15 8.00
N GLU A 141 -1.77 15.25 7.33
CA GLU A 141 -2.64 16.28 7.92
C GLU A 141 -4.07 15.78 8.16
N ILE A 142 -4.54 14.83 7.32
CA ILE A 142 -5.91 14.31 7.36
C ILE A 142 -6.02 13.07 8.24
N LEU A 143 -5.03 12.19 8.19
CA LEU A 143 -5.07 10.94 8.96
C LEU A 143 -5.01 11.15 10.47
N PRO A 144 -5.72 10.33 11.27
CA PRO A 144 -5.65 10.36 12.72
C PRO A 144 -4.20 10.27 13.22
N LYS A 145 -3.84 11.16 14.17
CA LYS A 145 -2.48 11.23 14.73
C LYS A 145 -2.19 10.15 15.78
N ASP A 146 -3.23 9.55 16.31
CA ASP A 146 -3.20 8.50 17.33
C ASP A 146 -3.22 7.08 16.75
N LYS A 147 -3.13 6.96 15.42
CA LYS A 147 -3.13 5.66 14.71
C LYS A 147 -1.88 5.48 13.87
N PRO A 148 -1.34 4.25 13.78
CA PRO A 148 -0.18 3.98 12.93
C PRO A 148 -0.39 4.38 11.47
N ARG A 149 0.61 5.01 10.89
CA ARG A 149 0.68 5.43 9.48
C ARG A 149 1.82 4.68 8.80
N TYR A 150 1.48 3.88 7.84
CA TYR A 150 2.41 3.00 7.14
C TYR A 150 2.64 3.47 5.71
N LEU A 151 3.83 3.92 5.37
CA LEU A 151 4.24 4.25 4.00
C LEU A 151 4.86 3.03 3.34
N MET A 152 4.19 2.52 2.31
CA MET A 152 4.55 1.26 1.65
C MET A 152 5.72 1.44 0.67
N GLY A 153 6.69 0.51 0.73
CA GLY A 153 7.76 0.38 -0.26
C GLY A 153 8.88 1.42 -0.20
N VAL A 154 8.96 2.21 0.86
CA VAL A 154 9.93 3.31 1.05
C VAL A 154 10.93 2.93 2.16
N GLY A 155 12.22 3.20 2.06
CA GLY A 155 13.00 3.80 0.99
C GLY A 155 14.48 3.92 1.37
N THR A 156 15.14 4.95 0.85
CA THR A 156 16.51 5.30 1.24
C THR A 156 16.55 5.88 2.66
N PRO A 157 17.73 5.96 3.33
CA PRO A 157 17.83 6.56 4.66
C PRO A 157 17.26 7.97 4.74
N ILE A 158 17.47 8.80 3.73
CA ILE A 158 16.93 10.16 3.71
C ILE A 158 15.40 10.15 3.55
N ASN A 159 14.86 9.28 2.70
CA ASN A 159 13.40 9.16 2.56
C ASN A 159 12.74 8.76 3.87
N LEU A 160 13.37 7.88 4.68
CA LEU A 160 12.84 7.49 5.99
C LEU A 160 12.80 8.70 6.93
N LEU A 161 13.90 9.45 7.05
CA LEU A 161 13.99 10.61 7.95
C LEU A 161 12.98 11.71 7.58
N GLU A 162 12.88 12.05 6.30
CA GLU A 162 11.91 13.05 5.82
C GLU A 162 10.46 12.61 6.10
N ASN A 163 10.12 11.36 5.82
CA ASN A 163 8.77 10.88 6.06
C ASN A 163 8.43 10.70 7.55
N ILE A 164 9.40 10.36 8.39
CA ILE A 164 9.21 10.36 9.86
C ILE A 164 8.90 11.78 10.34
N ALA A 165 9.60 12.79 9.82
CA ALA A 165 9.32 14.19 10.14
C ALA A 165 7.92 14.64 9.72
N LEU A 166 7.35 14.05 8.66
CA LEU A 166 5.98 14.27 8.21
C LEU A 166 4.92 13.48 9.02
N GLY A 167 5.35 12.56 9.90
CA GLY A 167 4.47 11.81 10.78
C GLY A 167 4.16 10.38 10.32
N ILE A 168 5.01 9.76 9.52
CA ILE A 168 4.92 8.34 9.17
C ILE A 168 5.60 7.50 10.27
N ASP A 169 4.98 6.39 10.64
CA ASP A 169 5.41 5.52 11.75
C ASP A 169 6.04 4.21 11.27
N MET A 170 5.60 3.69 10.12
CA MET A 170 5.97 2.35 9.63
C MET A 170 6.42 2.40 8.18
N PHE A 171 7.39 1.54 7.86
CA PHE A 171 7.97 1.41 6.51
C PHE A 171 8.30 -0.04 6.20
N ASP A 172 8.31 -0.39 4.93
CA ASP A 172 8.98 -1.57 4.39
C ASP A 172 9.82 -1.17 3.18
N CYS A 173 10.93 -1.83 2.97
CA CYS A 173 11.74 -1.61 1.77
C CYS A 173 12.63 -2.81 1.47
N VAL A 174 12.60 -3.26 0.22
CA VAL A 174 13.51 -4.31 -0.27
C VAL A 174 14.93 -3.81 -0.53
N MET A 175 15.13 -2.50 -0.57
CA MET A 175 16.40 -1.88 -0.98
C MET A 175 17.59 -2.31 -0.12
N PRO A 176 17.53 -2.33 1.23
CA PRO A 176 18.68 -2.72 2.05
C PRO A 176 19.18 -4.14 1.71
N THR A 177 18.26 -5.10 1.65
CA THR A 177 18.62 -6.49 1.34
C THR A 177 19.03 -6.69 -0.12
N ARG A 178 18.39 -5.99 -1.06
CA ARG A 178 18.78 -6.01 -2.48
C ARG A 178 20.15 -5.41 -2.68
N ASN A 179 20.43 -4.27 -2.07
CA ASN A 179 21.72 -3.60 -2.14
C ASN A 179 22.83 -4.46 -1.52
N ALA A 180 22.59 -5.04 -0.35
CA ALA A 180 23.56 -5.93 0.32
C ALA A 180 23.94 -7.14 -0.54
N ARG A 181 22.97 -7.75 -1.25
CA ARG A 181 23.30 -8.84 -2.21
C ARG A 181 24.17 -8.40 -3.38
N ASN A 182 24.21 -7.11 -3.69
CA ASN A 182 25.06 -6.52 -4.73
C ASN A 182 26.29 -5.79 -4.16
N GLY A 183 26.62 -6.02 -2.87
CA GLY A 183 27.79 -5.45 -2.21
C GLY A 183 27.64 -4.00 -1.77
N MET A 184 26.48 -3.37 -1.91
CA MET A 184 26.25 -1.97 -1.59
C MET A 184 25.62 -1.79 -0.19
N LEU A 185 26.19 -0.90 0.63
CA LEU A 185 25.71 -0.57 1.96
C LEU A 185 25.56 0.95 2.14
N PHE A 186 24.50 1.36 2.84
CA PHE A 186 24.39 2.72 3.35
C PHE A 186 25.08 2.84 4.69
N THR A 187 25.89 3.89 4.88
CA THR A 187 26.58 4.16 6.14
C THR A 187 26.47 5.64 6.50
N SER A 188 26.81 5.99 7.75
CA SER A 188 26.87 7.39 8.20
C SER A 188 27.93 8.24 7.46
N LYS A 189 28.83 7.60 6.71
CA LYS A 189 29.87 8.26 5.90
C LYS A 189 29.59 8.22 4.40
N GLY A 190 28.40 7.74 3.99
CA GLY A 190 28.02 7.59 2.60
C GLY A 190 27.80 6.13 2.19
N ILE A 191 27.77 5.88 0.89
CA ILE A 191 27.59 4.55 0.32
C ILE A 191 28.96 3.85 0.19
N ILE A 192 29.00 2.57 0.60
CA ILE A 192 30.12 1.67 0.40
C ILE A 192 29.69 0.62 -0.64
N ASN A 193 30.55 0.36 -1.64
CA ASN A 193 30.39 -0.67 -2.65
C ASN A 193 31.51 -1.71 -2.51
#